data_7d520f45511db98aa7dfdbce6f2ff7e5
#
_entry.id   7d520f45511db98aa7dfdbce6f2ff7e5
#
_cell.length_a   1.000
_cell.length_b   1.000
_cell.length_c   1.000
_cell.angle_alpha   90.00
_cell.angle_beta   90.00
_cell.angle_gamma   90.00
#
_symmetry.space_group_name_H-M   'P 1'
#
loop_
_entity.id
_entity.type
_entity.pdbx_description
1 polymer ?
#
loop_
_entity_poly.entity_id
_entity_poly.type
_entity_poly.pdbx_seq_one_letter_code
_entity_poly.pdbx_strand_id
1 'polypeptide(L)'
;KAPSNYHPVRQKDRAIARRNFVIREMAENGYVSDTEALIAKSKELITVQGGQLASKRAARAPRTYFTDEIRRQLSLSFGEKEFFTGGLAVSATMDLELQSDAAQALRKGLEDYDRKYSPWRGPIDRIKDIHLQEDTWREALSKKKLPRDIKDWHLAIIYNLSKQTAKIKVEGFAENQNQFLSLKDEMNWAKNRIYPDGKRTVINSAKDMWSVGDVVFVQPIYDPDGNFINWARSSSRHGKSE
;
A
#
# COMPACT_ATOMS: atom_id res chain seq x y z
N LYS A 1 17.76 -13.74 26.83
CA LYS A 1 18.22 -15.11 27.12
C LYS A 1 17.33 -16.09 26.36
N ALA A 2 17.89 -16.89 25.46
CA ALA A 2 17.22 -17.95 24.68
C ALA A 2 15.87 -17.55 24.06
N PRO A 3 15.84 -16.60 23.11
CA PRO A 3 14.58 -16.03 22.58
C PRO A 3 13.66 -17.08 21.96
N SER A 4 14.21 -18.14 21.39
CA SER A 4 13.44 -19.25 20.83
C SER A 4 12.66 -20.04 21.89
N ASN A 5 13.23 -20.23 23.08
CA ASN A 5 12.63 -21.02 24.16
C ASN A 5 11.51 -20.27 24.91
N TYR A 6 11.51 -18.93 24.82
CA TYR A 6 10.53 -18.06 25.49
C TYR A 6 9.77 -17.19 24.47
N HIS A 7 9.58 -17.71 23.25
CA HIS A 7 8.86 -16.96 22.24
C HIS A 7 7.39 -16.78 22.65
N PRO A 8 6.89 -15.53 22.77
CA PRO A 8 5.60 -15.27 23.42
C PRO A 8 4.37 -15.80 22.67
N VAL A 9 4.53 -16.16 21.39
CA VAL A 9 3.45 -16.78 20.59
C VAL A 9 3.61 -18.31 20.53
N ARG A 10 4.84 -18.79 20.20
CA ARG A 10 5.09 -20.24 19.99
C ARG A 10 5.23 -21.03 21.29
N GLN A 11 5.67 -20.36 22.37
CA GLN A 11 5.96 -20.94 23.67
C GLN A 11 5.34 -20.06 24.77
N LYS A 12 4.03 -19.75 24.62
CA LYS A 12 3.30 -18.79 25.47
C LYS A 12 3.43 -19.13 26.95
N ASP A 13 3.24 -20.39 27.30
CA ASP A 13 3.28 -20.82 28.72
C ASP A 13 4.68 -20.67 29.35
N ARG A 14 5.73 -20.98 28.57
CA ARG A 14 7.12 -20.75 29.03
C ARG A 14 7.43 -19.25 29.15
N ALA A 15 6.90 -18.43 28.26
CA ALA A 15 7.06 -16.98 28.31
C ALA A 15 6.37 -16.40 29.56
N ILE A 16 5.14 -16.85 29.86
CA ILE A 16 4.39 -16.47 31.07
C ILE A 16 5.13 -16.92 32.33
N ALA A 17 5.58 -18.17 32.40
CA ALA A 17 6.32 -18.69 33.52
C ALA A 17 7.62 -17.86 33.78
N ARG A 18 8.35 -17.51 32.69
CA ARG A 18 9.54 -16.67 32.79
C ARG A 18 9.21 -15.24 33.24
N ARG A 19 8.15 -14.64 32.74
CA ARG A 19 7.66 -13.33 33.19
C ARG A 19 7.35 -13.37 34.69
N ASN A 20 6.58 -14.36 35.12
CA ASN A 20 6.16 -14.47 36.52
C ASN A 20 7.31 -14.74 37.45
N PHE A 21 8.32 -15.50 37.02
CA PHE A 21 9.58 -15.67 37.73
C PHE A 21 10.28 -14.31 37.94
N VAL A 22 10.44 -13.52 36.86
CA VAL A 22 11.10 -12.21 36.96
C VAL A 22 10.33 -11.27 37.88
N ILE A 23 8.98 -11.23 37.79
CA ILE A 23 8.17 -10.39 38.69
C ILE A 23 8.34 -10.82 40.16
N ARG A 24 8.44 -12.11 40.44
CA ARG A 24 8.70 -12.61 41.80
C ARG A 24 10.05 -12.10 42.30
N GLU A 25 11.12 -12.31 41.54
CA GLU A 25 12.47 -11.83 41.91
C GLU A 25 12.48 -10.31 42.12
N MET A 26 11.70 -9.54 41.32
CA MET A 26 11.59 -8.09 41.53
C MET A 26 10.92 -7.74 42.87
N ALA A 27 9.90 -8.48 43.27
CA ALA A 27 9.27 -8.28 44.59
C ALA A 27 10.19 -8.69 45.75
N GLU A 28 10.81 -9.86 45.66
CA GLU A 28 11.74 -10.36 46.67
C GLU A 28 12.96 -9.43 46.89
N ASN A 29 13.39 -8.73 45.84
CA ASN A 29 14.46 -7.74 45.91
C ASN A 29 14.01 -6.31 46.19
N GLY A 30 12.70 -6.09 46.44
CA GLY A 30 12.15 -4.77 46.82
C GLY A 30 12.01 -3.76 45.70
N TYR A 31 12.10 -4.18 44.43
CA TYR A 31 11.88 -3.29 43.23
C TYR A 31 10.42 -2.97 42.97
N VAL A 32 9.52 -3.84 43.41
CA VAL A 32 8.07 -3.67 43.32
C VAL A 32 7.40 -4.20 44.58
N SER A 33 6.25 -3.68 44.94
CA SER A 33 5.47 -4.21 46.09
C SER A 33 4.83 -5.55 45.74
N ASP A 34 4.48 -6.34 46.74
CA ASP A 34 3.77 -7.62 46.57
C ASP A 34 2.42 -7.44 45.84
N THR A 35 1.71 -6.35 46.13
CA THR A 35 0.45 -6.01 45.47
C THR A 35 0.65 -5.71 43.97
N GLU A 36 1.68 -4.95 43.60
CA GLU A 36 2.03 -4.68 42.20
C GLU A 36 2.44 -5.95 41.47
N ALA A 37 3.23 -6.80 42.13
CA ALA A 37 3.64 -8.08 41.59
C ALA A 37 2.44 -9.01 41.32
N LEU A 38 1.47 -9.04 42.21
CA LEU A 38 0.26 -9.85 42.05
C LEU A 38 -0.59 -9.35 40.87
N ILE A 39 -0.80 -8.04 40.76
CA ILE A 39 -1.49 -7.41 39.63
C ILE A 39 -0.74 -7.68 38.33
N ALA A 40 0.57 -7.55 38.30
CA ALA A 40 1.37 -7.78 37.09
C ALA A 40 1.33 -9.24 36.62
N LYS A 41 1.32 -10.20 37.54
CA LYS A 41 1.21 -11.64 37.25
C LYS A 41 -0.17 -12.01 36.70
N SER A 42 -1.25 -11.35 37.15
CA SER A 42 -2.62 -11.62 36.71
C SER A 42 -2.92 -11.10 35.29
N LYS A 43 -2.15 -10.13 34.81
CA LYS A 43 -2.34 -9.56 33.45
C LYS A 43 -2.06 -10.59 32.37
N GLU A 44 -2.91 -10.62 31.36
CA GLU A 44 -2.69 -11.43 30.16
C GLU A 44 -1.37 -11.03 29.46
N LEU A 45 -0.69 -12.03 28.87
CA LEU A 45 0.47 -11.77 28.02
C LEU A 45 0.01 -11.35 26.63
N ILE A 46 -0.02 -10.06 26.39
CA ILE A 46 -0.30 -9.47 25.09
C ILE A 46 1.00 -8.96 24.49
N THR A 47 1.19 -9.16 23.18
CA THR A 47 2.46 -8.87 22.52
C THR A 47 2.28 -8.37 21.09
N VAL A 48 3.27 -7.63 20.60
CA VAL A 48 3.35 -7.21 19.19
C VAL A 48 3.39 -8.43 18.26
N GLN A 49 4.14 -9.47 18.63
CA GLN A 49 4.27 -10.70 17.83
C GLN A 49 2.96 -11.50 17.76
N GLY A 50 2.08 -11.35 18.74
CA GLY A 50 0.74 -11.93 18.76
C GLY A 50 -0.31 -11.13 17.99
N GLY A 51 0.07 -9.97 17.45
CA GLY A 51 -0.85 -9.09 16.71
C GLY A 51 -1.80 -8.28 17.60
N GLN A 52 -1.73 -8.42 18.92
CA GLN A 52 -2.62 -7.76 19.89
C GLN A 52 -2.16 -6.33 20.22
N LEU A 53 -0.90 -6.01 19.94
CA LEU A 53 -0.33 -4.67 20.08
C LEU A 53 0.21 -4.19 18.76
N ALA A 54 -0.04 -2.92 18.46
CA ALA A 54 0.56 -2.29 17.30
C ALA A 54 2.10 -2.29 17.39
N SER A 55 2.77 -2.69 16.32
CA SER A 55 4.22 -2.61 16.25
C SER A 55 4.66 -1.15 16.33
N LYS A 56 5.66 -0.84 17.17
CA LYS A 56 6.30 0.50 17.14
C LYS A 56 6.92 0.82 15.76
N ARG A 57 7.23 -0.19 14.94
CA ARG A 57 7.61 0.00 13.54
C ARG A 57 6.45 0.43 12.66
N ALA A 58 5.24 -0.08 12.92
CA ALA A 58 4.02 0.35 12.23
C ALA A 58 3.57 1.75 12.69
N ALA A 59 3.90 2.13 13.92
CA ALA A 59 3.67 3.48 14.45
C ALA A 59 4.71 4.53 13.97
N ARG A 60 5.78 4.11 13.28
CA ARG A 60 6.63 5.07 12.58
C ARG A 60 5.83 5.63 11.41
N ALA A 61 5.66 6.95 11.40
CA ALA A 61 5.07 7.64 10.25
C ALA A 61 5.72 7.11 8.95
N PRO A 62 4.91 6.75 7.94
CA PRO A 62 5.46 6.30 6.67
C PRO A 62 6.45 7.35 6.18
N ARG A 63 7.54 6.93 5.56
CA ARG A 63 8.48 7.85 4.93
C ARG A 63 7.71 8.68 3.91
N THR A 64 7.51 9.94 4.25
CA THR A 64 6.86 10.92 3.38
C THR A 64 7.92 11.85 2.82
N TYR A 65 7.61 12.56 1.77
CA TYR A 65 8.49 13.61 1.22
C TYR A 65 8.90 14.62 2.29
N PHE A 66 8.00 14.90 3.24
CA PHE A 66 8.29 15.78 4.38
C PHE A 66 9.39 15.21 5.30
N THR A 67 9.28 13.95 5.69
CA THR A 67 10.29 13.31 6.56
C THR A 67 11.64 13.13 5.83
N ASP A 68 11.62 12.91 4.53
CA ASP A 68 12.84 12.84 3.73
C ASP A 68 13.50 14.21 3.59
N GLU A 69 12.73 15.29 3.45
CA GLU A 69 13.25 16.66 3.42
C GLU A 69 13.85 17.06 4.77
N ILE A 70 13.19 16.76 5.89
CA ILE A 70 13.76 16.97 7.23
C ILE A 70 15.09 16.21 7.37
N ARG A 71 15.12 14.94 6.97
CA ARG A 71 16.34 14.13 6.98
C ARG A 71 17.46 14.80 6.19
N ARG A 72 17.15 15.28 4.97
CA ARG A 72 18.12 15.97 4.12
C ARG A 72 18.68 17.23 4.79
N GLN A 73 17.80 18.08 5.33
CA GLN A 73 18.22 19.32 5.99
C GLN A 73 19.07 19.05 7.24
N LEU A 74 18.66 18.09 8.08
CA LEU A 74 19.40 17.76 9.30
C LEU A 74 20.73 17.08 8.98
N SER A 75 20.80 16.22 7.96
CA SER A 75 22.08 15.65 7.52
C SER A 75 23.06 16.71 7.02
N LEU A 76 22.55 17.76 6.36
CA LEU A 76 23.40 18.91 5.96
C LEU A 76 23.86 19.74 7.15
N SER A 77 23.00 19.94 8.16
CA SER A 77 23.31 20.76 9.33
C SER A 77 24.23 20.10 10.34
N PHE A 78 24.03 18.81 10.60
CA PHE A 78 24.77 18.04 11.62
C PHE A 78 25.86 17.13 11.02
N GLY A 79 25.87 16.91 9.71
CA GLY A 79 26.66 15.90 9.05
C GLY A 79 26.00 14.51 9.08
N GLU A 80 26.21 13.72 8.03
CA GLU A 80 25.55 12.41 7.88
C GLU A 80 25.88 11.46 9.04
N LYS A 81 27.15 11.38 9.43
CA LYS A 81 27.58 10.48 10.50
C LYS A 81 26.86 10.82 11.80
N GLU A 82 26.90 12.07 12.23
CA GLU A 82 26.29 12.51 13.49
C GLU A 82 24.78 12.34 13.46
N PHE A 83 24.14 12.67 12.35
CA PHE A 83 22.69 12.50 12.16
C PHE A 83 22.25 11.03 12.32
N PHE A 84 22.99 10.07 11.76
CA PHE A 84 22.60 8.65 11.82
C PHE A 84 23.06 7.91 13.08
N THR A 85 24.13 8.36 13.74
CA THR A 85 24.73 7.68 14.88
C THR A 85 24.59 8.44 16.19
N GLY A 86 24.25 9.72 16.16
CA GLY A 86 24.15 10.59 17.33
C GLY A 86 22.91 10.40 18.21
N GLY A 87 22.01 9.45 17.88
CA GLY A 87 20.81 9.15 18.68
C GLY A 87 19.79 10.28 18.73
N LEU A 88 19.73 11.13 17.71
CA LEU A 88 18.85 12.30 17.64
C LEU A 88 17.37 11.90 17.63
N ALA A 89 16.57 12.55 18.47
CA ALA A 89 15.11 12.55 18.43
C ALA A 89 14.63 13.87 17.81
N VAL A 90 13.91 13.78 16.70
CA VAL A 90 13.44 14.93 15.94
C VAL A 90 11.93 15.07 16.08
N SER A 91 11.47 16.20 16.62
CA SER A 91 10.07 16.60 16.65
C SER A 91 9.82 17.69 15.62
N ALA A 92 8.77 17.53 14.82
CA ALA A 92 8.35 18.51 13.83
C ALA A 92 6.95 19.04 14.17
N THR A 93 6.63 20.23 13.70
CA THR A 93 5.32 20.88 13.88
C THR A 93 4.28 20.43 12.86
N MET A 94 4.52 19.32 12.15
CA MET A 94 3.62 18.81 11.12
C MET A 94 2.36 18.21 11.76
N ASP A 95 1.21 18.65 11.30
CA ASP A 95 -0.07 18.01 11.55
C ASP A 95 -0.26 16.85 10.58
N LEU A 96 -0.51 15.64 11.11
CA LEU A 96 -0.60 14.41 10.32
C LEU A 96 -1.87 14.36 9.45
N GLU A 97 -2.98 14.94 9.90
CA GLU A 97 -4.24 14.99 9.14
C GLU A 97 -4.08 15.95 7.97
N LEU A 98 -3.62 17.17 8.22
CA LEU A 98 -3.36 18.15 7.17
C LEU A 98 -2.32 17.65 6.16
N GLN A 99 -1.31 16.92 6.60
CA GLN A 99 -0.33 16.30 5.70
C GLN A 99 -0.95 15.22 4.81
N SER A 100 -1.88 14.43 5.37
CA SER A 100 -2.62 13.42 4.60
C SER A 100 -3.51 14.09 3.55
N ASP A 101 -4.25 15.12 3.93
CA ASP A 101 -5.13 15.87 3.05
C ASP A 101 -4.38 16.57 1.93
N ALA A 102 -3.26 17.21 2.27
CA ALA A 102 -2.38 17.82 1.28
C ALA A 102 -1.82 16.81 0.27
N ALA A 103 -1.44 15.62 0.75
CA ALA A 103 -0.95 14.56 -0.12
C ALA A 103 -2.06 14.03 -1.04
N GLN A 104 -3.29 13.90 -0.55
CA GLN A 104 -4.44 13.50 -1.37
C GLN A 104 -4.80 14.57 -2.40
N ALA A 105 -4.86 15.84 -1.99
CA ALA A 105 -5.15 16.95 -2.89
C ALA A 105 -4.11 17.08 -4.01
N LEU A 106 -2.82 16.94 -3.66
CA LEU A 106 -1.74 16.95 -4.65
C LEU A 106 -1.87 15.79 -5.66
N ARG A 107 -2.12 14.58 -5.18
CA ARG A 107 -2.31 13.40 -6.06
C ARG A 107 -3.49 13.62 -6.99
N LYS A 108 -4.64 14.02 -6.44
CA LYS A 108 -5.83 14.30 -7.25
C LYS A 108 -5.54 15.37 -8.30
N GLY A 109 -4.90 16.47 -7.93
CA GLY A 109 -4.53 17.53 -8.88
C GLY A 109 -3.59 17.04 -9.99
N LEU A 110 -2.62 16.17 -9.67
CA LEU A 110 -1.73 15.55 -10.65
C LEU A 110 -2.46 14.57 -11.57
N GLU A 111 -3.40 13.78 -11.03
CA GLU A 111 -4.23 12.88 -11.83
C GLU A 111 -5.16 13.67 -12.79
N ASP A 112 -5.82 14.70 -12.30
CA ASP A 112 -6.70 15.56 -13.09
C ASP A 112 -5.91 16.27 -14.21
N TYR A 113 -4.70 16.77 -13.89
CA TYR A 113 -3.80 17.34 -14.87
C TYR A 113 -3.38 16.32 -15.94
N ASP A 114 -2.98 15.11 -15.50
CA ASP A 114 -2.56 14.05 -16.43
C ASP A 114 -3.72 13.61 -17.35
N ARG A 115 -4.92 13.44 -16.80
CA ARG A 115 -6.12 13.12 -17.58
C ARG A 115 -6.50 14.21 -18.58
N LYS A 116 -6.31 15.47 -18.23
CA LYS A 116 -6.68 16.61 -19.07
C LYS A 116 -5.68 16.88 -20.20
N TYR A 117 -4.39 16.71 -19.93
CA TYR A 117 -3.34 17.20 -20.83
C TYR A 117 -2.44 16.12 -21.40
N SER A 118 -2.46 14.92 -20.87
CA SER A 118 -1.55 13.85 -21.30
C SER A 118 -2.27 12.79 -22.15
N PRO A 119 -1.63 12.28 -23.21
CA PRO A 119 -2.10 11.10 -23.90
C PRO A 119 -1.95 9.87 -23.00
N TRP A 120 -2.78 8.86 -23.25
CA TRP A 120 -2.63 7.59 -22.55
C TRP A 120 -1.35 6.85 -22.95
N ARG A 121 -0.57 6.37 -21.98
CA ARG A 121 0.77 5.81 -22.20
C ARG A 121 0.82 4.28 -22.27
N GLY A 122 -0.34 3.64 -22.21
CA GLY A 122 -0.40 2.18 -22.27
C GLY A 122 -0.62 1.51 -20.91
N PRO A 123 -0.71 0.17 -20.92
CA PRO A 123 -0.80 -0.64 -19.70
C PRO A 123 0.52 -0.59 -18.93
N ILE A 124 0.48 -0.99 -17.66
CA ILE A 124 1.65 -1.03 -16.78
C ILE A 124 2.56 -2.18 -17.16
N ASP A 125 1.93 -3.32 -17.45
CA ASP A 125 2.61 -4.58 -17.73
C ASP A 125 1.67 -5.48 -18.53
N ARG A 126 2.14 -6.68 -18.87
CA ARG A 126 1.35 -7.69 -19.56
C ARG A 126 1.61 -9.07 -18.97
N ILE A 127 0.53 -9.81 -18.74
CA ILE A 127 0.58 -11.22 -18.31
C ILE A 127 0.43 -12.08 -19.56
N LYS A 128 1.21 -13.16 -19.65
CA LYS A 128 1.18 -14.10 -20.77
C LYS A 128 -0.15 -14.83 -20.83
N ASP A 129 -0.61 -15.15 -22.02
CA ASP A 129 -1.90 -15.78 -22.28
C ASP A 129 -2.09 -17.14 -21.56
N ILE A 130 -1.01 -17.89 -21.33
CA ILE A 130 -1.06 -19.16 -20.60
C ILE A 130 -1.62 -19.01 -19.18
N HIS A 131 -1.30 -17.91 -18.48
CA HIS A 131 -1.83 -17.66 -17.15
C HIS A 131 -3.32 -17.33 -17.14
N LEU A 132 -3.85 -16.85 -18.25
CA LEU A 132 -5.29 -16.60 -18.42
C LEU A 132 -6.06 -17.89 -18.68
N GLN A 133 -5.47 -18.81 -19.46
CA GLN A 133 -6.06 -20.11 -19.79
C GLN A 133 -6.06 -21.07 -18.60
N GLU A 134 -4.99 -21.06 -17.80
CA GLU A 134 -4.82 -21.91 -16.63
C GLU A 134 -5.43 -21.34 -15.33
N ASP A 135 -6.08 -20.18 -15.40
CA ASP A 135 -6.61 -19.43 -14.25
C ASP A 135 -5.55 -19.08 -13.17
N THR A 136 -4.27 -19.08 -13.56
CA THR A 136 -3.14 -18.70 -12.67
C THR A 136 -2.86 -17.19 -12.67
N TRP A 137 -3.76 -16.40 -13.23
CA TRP A 137 -3.61 -14.95 -13.34
C TRP A 137 -3.46 -14.27 -11.99
N ARG A 138 -4.12 -14.78 -10.93
CA ARG A 138 -4.01 -14.22 -9.57
C ARG A 138 -2.59 -14.30 -9.05
N GLU A 139 -1.94 -15.44 -9.22
CA GLU A 139 -0.54 -15.63 -8.84
C GLU A 139 0.41 -14.74 -9.67
N ALA A 140 0.17 -14.64 -10.97
CA ALA A 140 0.95 -13.78 -11.85
C ALA A 140 0.77 -12.30 -11.50
N LEU A 141 -0.44 -11.87 -11.11
CA LEU A 141 -0.76 -10.50 -10.72
C LEU A 141 -0.15 -10.15 -9.34
N SER A 142 -0.23 -11.05 -8.36
CA SER A 142 0.30 -10.84 -7.00
C SER A 142 1.83 -10.64 -6.96
N LYS A 143 2.55 -11.09 -7.99
CA LYS A 143 3.99 -10.83 -8.17
C LYS A 143 4.29 -9.39 -8.61
N LYS A 144 3.28 -8.65 -9.08
CA LYS A 144 3.42 -7.25 -9.47
C LYS A 144 3.27 -6.35 -8.26
N LYS A 145 4.05 -5.28 -8.20
CA LYS A 145 4.03 -4.36 -7.06
C LYS A 145 3.26 -3.10 -7.40
N LEU A 146 2.36 -2.71 -6.50
CA LEU A 146 1.78 -1.37 -6.49
C LEU A 146 2.82 -0.35 -6.00
N PRO A 147 2.81 0.89 -6.51
CA PRO A 147 3.56 1.97 -5.89
C PRO A 147 3.19 2.13 -4.42
N ARG A 148 4.20 2.34 -3.56
CA ARG A 148 4.04 2.30 -2.09
C ARG A 148 3.11 3.37 -1.50
N ASP A 149 2.89 4.43 -2.22
CA ASP A 149 2.16 5.62 -1.80
C ASP A 149 0.72 5.69 -2.34
N ILE A 150 0.28 4.66 -3.06
CA ILE A 150 -1.07 4.56 -3.63
C ILE A 150 -1.85 3.48 -2.89
N LYS A 151 -2.81 3.90 -2.05
CA LYS A 151 -3.56 3.00 -1.17
C LYS A 151 -4.85 2.45 -1.79
N ASP A 152 -5.50 3.25 -2.63
CA ASP A 152 -6.86 2.98 -3.10
C ASP A 152 -6.90 2.40 -4.53
N TRP A 153 -5.75 2.05 -5.06
CA TRP A 153 -5.64 1.45 -6.39
C TRP A 153 -5.41 -0.04 -6.29
N HIS A 154 -6.02 -0.76 -7.22
CA HIS A 154 -5.91 -2.20 -7.34
C HIS A 154 -5.30 -2.56 -8.69
N LEU A 155 -4.59 -3.69 -8.73
CA LEU A 155 -4.16 -4.28 -9.98
C LEU A 155 -5.31 -5.04 -10.62
N ALA A 156 -5.50 -4.81 -11.90
CA ALA A 156 -6.49 -5.52 -12.70
C ALA A 156 -5.87 -6.03 -13.99
N ILE A 157 -6.34 -7.19 -14.44
CA ILE A 157 -5.97 -7.76 -15.72
C ILE A 157 -7.15 -7.68 -16.69
N ILE A 158 -6.87 -7.31 -17.94
CA ILE A 158 -7.86 -7.31 -19.01
C ILE A 158 -7.95 -8.71 -19.58
N TYR A 159 -9.13 -9.32 -19.52
CA TYR A 159 -9.33 -10.70 -19.98
C TYR A 159 -10.27 -10.81 -21.19
N ASN A 160 -11.05 -9.77 -21.50
CA ASN A 160 -11.92 -9.73 -22.67
C ASN A 160 -12.11 -8.29 -23.14
N LEU A 161 -12.24 -8.11 -24.46
CA LEU A 161 -12.41 -6.81 -25.09
C LEU A 161 -13.61 -6.80 -26.03
N SER A 162 -14.49 -5.81 -25.84
CA SER A 162 -15.54 -5.43 -26.76
C SER A 162 -15.14 -4.18 -27.55
N LYS A 163 -16.03 -3.62 -28.34
CA LYS A 163 -15.76 -2.38 -29.09
C LYS A 163 -15.55 -1.19 -28.15
N GLN A 164 -16.33 -1.09 -27.07
CA GLN A 164 -16.35 0.07 -26.17
C GLN A 164 -15.95 -0.25 -24.74
N THR A 165 -15.80 -1.53 -24.39
CA THR A 165 -15.54 -1.97 -23.02
C THR A 165 -14.43 -2.98 -22.95
N ALA A 166 -13.70 -2.96 -21.85
CA ALA A 166 -12.74 -3.99 -21.46
C ALA A 166 -13.23 -4.66 -20.17
N LYS A 167 -13.45 -5.98 -20.20
CA LYS A 167 -13.72 -6.76 -18.97
C LYS A 167 -12.42 -6.99 -18.23
N ILE A 168 -12.47 -6.80 -16.92
CA ILE A 168 -11.30 -6.89 -16.04
C ILE A 168 -11.53 -7.90 -14.93
N LYS A 169 -10.45 -8.50 -14.44
CA LYS A 169 -10.39 -9.25 -13.19
C LYS A 169 -9.49 -8.49 -12.24
N VAL A 170 -9.98 -8.18 -11.04
CA VAL A 170 -9.27 -7.33 -10.07
C VAL A 170 -8.75 -8.18 -8.93
N GLU A 171 -7.50 -7.94 -8.52
CA GLU A 171 -6.89 -8.63 -7.39
C GLU A 171 -7.66 -8.35 -6.09
N GLY A 172 -7.95 -9.42 -5.32
CA GLY A 172 -8.67 -9.32 -4.05
C GLY A 172 -10.19 -9.23 -4.15
N PHE A 173 -10.76 -9.22 -5.37
CA PHE A 173 -12.21 -9.16 -5.58
C PHE A 173 -12.75 -10.44 -6.22
N ALA A 174 -14.02 -10.75 -5.90
CA ALA A 174 -14.69 -11.93 -6.47
C ALA A 174 -15.03 -11.71 -7.96
N GLU A 175 -14.95 -12.78 -8.75
CA GLU A 175 -15.18 -12.73 -10.20
C GLU A 175 -16.66 -12.58 -10.61
N ASN A 176 -17.58 -12.77 -9.68
CA ASN A 176 -19.02 -12.70 -9.90
C ASN A 176 -19.56 -11.26 -10.03
N GLN A 177 -18.73 -10.24 -9.81
CA GLN A 177 -19.10 -8.84 -10.05
C GLN A 177 -18.83 -8.48 -11.51
N ASN A 178 -19.74 -7.76 -12.15
CA ASN A 178 -19.55 -7.18 -13.49
C ASN A 178 -18.45 -6.12 -13.42
N GLN A 179 -17.21 -6.53 -13.69
CA GLN A 179 -16.04 -5.67 -13.63
C GLN A 179 -15.63 -5.31 -15.07
N PHE A 180 -15.77 -4.04 -15.41
CA PHE A 180 -15.40 -3.56 -16.75
C PHE A 180 -14.93 -2.09 -16.70
N LEU A 181 -14.19 -1.69 -17.72
CA LEU A 181 -13.82 -0.31 -18.00
C LEU A 181 -14.52 0.12 -19.30
N SER A 182 -15.23 1.25 -19.28
CA SER A 182 -15.92 1.83 -20.43
C SER A 182 -15.11 2.96 -21.05
N LEU A 183 -14.98 2.96 -22.37
CA LEU A 183 -14.33 4.06 -23.10
C LEU A 183 -15.16 5.34 -23.07
N LYS A 184 -16.48 5.23 -23.01
CA LYS A 184 -17.37 6.39 -23.04
C LYS A 184 -17.49 7.09 -21.70
N ASP A 185 -17.36 6.33 -20.63
CA ASP A 185 -17.58 6.81 -19.27
C ASP A 185 -16.24 7.05 -18.56
N GLU A 186 -15.67 6.02 -17.96
CA GLU A 186 -14.47 6.16 -17.10
C GLU A 186 -13.21 6.52 -17.89
N MET A 187 -13.18 6.21 -19.19
CA MET A 187 -11.99 6.40 -20.04
C MET A 187 -12.16 7.50 -21.11
N ASN A 188 -13.23 8.30 -21.06
CA ASN A 188 -13.52 9.33 -22.07
C ASN A 188 -12.43 10.41 -22.18
N TRP A 189 -11.57 10.56 -21.19
CA TRP A 189 -10.42 11.46 -21.18
C TRP A 189 -9.28 10.98 -22.10
N ALA A 190 -9.15 9.67 -22.31
CA ALA A 190 -8.07 9.07 -23.07
C ALA A 190 -8.38 9.09 -24.59
N LYS A 191 -8.21 10.24 -25.21
CA LYS A 191 -8.48 10.42 -26.66
C LYS A 191 -7.38 9.85 -27.54
N ASN A 192 -6.14 9.87 -27.07
CA ASN A 192 -4.97 9.44 -27.82
C ASN A 192 -4.09 8.52 -26.98
N ARG A 193 -3.47 7.56 -27.64
CA ARG A 193 -2.40 6.72 -27.06
C ARG A 193 -1.06 7.18 -27.60
N ILE A 194 -0.05 7.24 -26.72
CA ILE A 194 1.35 7.41 -27.08
C ILE A 194 2.10 6.11 -26.79
N TYR A 195 2.90 5.68 -27.75
CA TYR A 195 3.76 4.51 -27.64
C TYR A 195 5.17 4.91 -27.21
N PRO A 196 6.01 3.96 -26.71
CA PRO A 196 7.39 4.24 -26.30
C PRO A 196 8.26 4.83 -27.39
N ASP A 197 7.98 4.54 -28.66
CA ASP A 197 8.64 5.09 -29.84
C ASP A 197 8.19 6.53 -30.19
N GLY A 198 7.27 7.11 -29.40
CA GLY A 198 6.73 8.45 -29.63
C GLY A 198 5.54 8.50 -30.60
N LYS A 199 5.18 7.39 -31.24
CA LYS A 199 4.01 7.32 -32.14
C LYS A 199 2.73 7.59 -31.34
N ARG A 200 1.81 8.34 -31.97
CA ARG A 200 0.49 8.62 -31.39
C ARG A 200 -0.60 8.05 -32.27
N THR A 201 -1.62 7.47 -31.64
CA THR A 201 -2.82 6.96 -32.33
C THR A 201 -4.07 7.46 -31.61
N VAL A 202 -5.12 7.74 -32.38
CA VAL A 202 -6.44 8.08 -31.83
C VAL A 202 -7.09 6.79 -31.30
N ILE A 203 -7.73 6.88 -30.14
CA ILE A 203 -8.46 5.77 -29.52
C ILE A 203 -9.92 5.85 -29.93
N ASN A 204 -10.37 4.92 -30.75
CA ASN A 204 -11.75 4.79 -31.20
C ASN A 204 -12.44 3.55 -30.64
N SER A 205 -11.65 2.59 -30.19
CA SER A 205 -12.13 1.32 -29.63
C SER A 205 -11.26 0.85 -28.46
N ALA A 206 -11.79 -0.06 -27.66
CA ALA A 206 -11.04 -0.68 -26.57
C ALA A 206 -9.78 -1.42 -27.05
N LYS A 207 -9.79 -1.93 -28.29
CA LYS A 207 -8.64 -2.60 -28.91
C LYS A 207 -7.51 -1.63 -29.30
N ASP A 208 -7.80 -0.36 -29.51
CA ASP A 208 -6.76 0.65 -29.74
C ASP A 208 -6.05 1.00 -28.43
N MET A 209 -6.75 0.79 -27.33
CA MET A 209 -6.26 1.10 -26.00
C MET A 209 -5.58 -0.10 -25.35
N TRP A 210 -6.19 -1.26 -25.37
CA TRP A 210 -5.78 -2.44 -24.62
C TRP A 210 -5.69 -3.70 -25.47
N SER A 211 -4.98 -4.67 -24.92
CA SER A 211 -4.96 -6.04 -25.37
C SER A 211 -5.31 -6.98 -24.21
N VAL A 212 -5.79 -8.18 -24.52
CA VAL A 212 -5.99 -9.22 -23.50
C VAL A 212 -4.65 -9.55 -22.83
N GLY A 213 -4.66 -9.68 -21.52
CA GLY A 213 -3.45 -9.88 -20.71
C GLY A 213 -2.81 -8.59 -20.19
N ASP A 214 -3.25 -7.42 -20.64
CA ASP A 214 -2.72 -6.14 -20.14
C ASP A 214 -3.09 -5.94 -18.68
N VAL A 215 -2.13 -5.46 -17.90
CA VAL A 215 -2.29 -5.10 -16.49
C VAL A 215 -2.46 -3.60 -16.37
N VAL A 216 -3.49 -3.20 -15.62
CA VAL A 216 -3.83 -1.79 -15.41
C VAL A 216 -4.11 -1.53 -13.94
N PHE A 217 -3.95 -0.28 -13.50
CA PHE A 217 -4.43 0.17 -12.20
C PHE A 217 -5.88 0.62 -12.30
N VAL A 218 -6.69 0.24 -11.33
CA VAL A 218 -8.09 0.63 -11.23
C VAL A 218 -8.40 1.11 -9.82
N GLN A 219 -9.36 2.02 -9.71
CA GLN A 219 -9.93 2.48 -8.45
C GLN A 219 -11.40 2.10 -8.41
N PRO A 220 -11.94 1.68 -7.25
CA PRO A 220 -13.37 1.48 -7.09
C PRO A 220 -14.10 2.82 -7.11
N ILE A 221 -15.24 2.86 -7.78
CA ILE A 221 -16.19 3.98 -7.73
C ILE A 221 -17.34 3.55 -6.83
N TYR A 222 -17.67 4.41 -5.86
CA TYR A 222 -18.77 4.22 -4.95
C TYR A 222 -19.84 5.28 -5.17
N ASP A 223 -21.10 4.94 -4.90
CA ASP A 223 -22.18 5.92 -4.81
C ASP A 223 -22.11 6.75 -3.52
N PRO A 224 -22.94 7.79 -3.37
CA PRO A 224 -22.98 8.58 -2.13
C PRO A 224 -23.34 7.77 -0.87
N ASP A 225 -23.99 6.63 -1.03
CA ASP A 225 -24.39 5.74 0.04
C ASP A 225 -23.28 4.71 0.39
N GLY A 226 -22.17 4.74 -0.31
CA GLY A 226 -21.00 3.87 -0.10
C GLY A 226 -21.07 2.51 -0.80
N ASN A 227 -22.03 2.30 -1.70
CA ASN A 227 -22.13 1.04 -2.45
C ASN A 227 -21.20 1.09 -3.66
N PHE A 228 -20.56 -0.03 -3.97
CA PHE A 228 -19.71 -0.16 -5.14
C PHE A 228 -20.53 -0.06 -6.44
N ILE A 229 -20.15 0.84 -7.33
CA ILE A 229 -20.77 1.01 -8.67
C ILE A 229 -19.96 0.27 -9.72
N ASN A 230 -18.70 0.66 -9.91
CA ASN A 230 -17.81 0.17 -10.96
C ASN A 230 -16.35 0.53 -10.67
N TRP A 231 -15.48 0.28 -11.64
CA TRP A 231 -14.04 0.58 -11.59
C TRP A 231 -13.70 1.74 -12.52
N ALA A 232 -12.97 2.72 -12.02
CA ALA A 232 -12.30 3.72 -12.86
C ALA A 232 -10.83 3.35 -13.01
N ARG A 233 -10.25 3.64 -14.17
CA ARG A 233 -8.82 3.55 -14.35
C ARG A 233 -8.12 4.78 -13.81
N SER A 234 -7.04 4.55 -13.10
CA SER A 234 -6.12 5.58 -12.68
C SER A 234 -5.38 6.23 -13.88
N SER A 235 -4.86 7.44 -13.70
CA SER A 235 -3.99 8.09 -14.67
C SER A 235 -2.68 7.31 -14.89
N SER A 236 -2.00 7.53 -16.01
CA SER A 236 -0.89 6.70 -16.48
C SER A 236 0.49 7.08 -15.94
N ARG A 237 0.59 8.01 -14.98
CA ARG A 237 1.89 8.39 -14.46
C ARG A 237 2.44 7.34 -13.49
N HIS A 238 3.32 6.50 -14.03
CA HIS A 238 4.37 5.86 -13.27
C HIS A 238 5.64 6.68 -13.48
N GLY A 239 6.05 7.38 -12.46
CA GLY A 239 7.45 7.72 -12.36
C GLY A 239 8.22 6.39 -12.37
N LYS A 240 9.07 6.15 -13.34
CA LYS A 240 10.17 5.23 -13.16
C LYS A 240 10.97 5.80 -12.00
N SER A 241 10.87 5.17 -10.82
CA SER A 241 11.90 5.33 -9.81
C SER A 241 13.09 4.56 -10.32
N GLU A 242 14.07 5.25 -10.87
CA GLU A 242 15.44 4.78 -10.91
C GLU A 242 15.98 4.59 -9.49
#